data_de234cadb56aba4c1cb303703725d57d
#
_entry.id   de234cadb56aba4c1cb303703725d57d
#
_cell.length_a   1.000
_cell.length_b   1.000
_cell.length_c   1.000
_cell.angle_alpha   90.00
_cell.angle_beta   90.00
_cell.angle_gamma   90.00
#
_symmetry.space_group_name_H-M   'P 1'
#
loop_
_entity.id
_entity.type
_entity.pdbx_description
1 polymer ?
#
loop_
_entity_poly.entity_id
_entity_poly.type
_entity_poly.pdbx_seq_one_letter_code
_entity_poly.pdbx_strand_id
1 'polypeptide(L)'
;MKTIYLIGGTMGVGKTTVSQQLKKELPNSVFLDGDWCWDADPFQVTEETKAMVMRNICFLLNSFLHCTAYKNIIFCWVMHEQSIIDEIINSLDTGNARVIKISLMIDETNLRKRLSADIARGIRSNDVIDRSVARINMYQILDTIKVDTVNKNVYEIVSEILTL
;
A
#
# COMPACT_ATOMS: atom_id res chain seq x y z
N MET A 1 22.07 -6.19 1.39
CA MET A 1 21.19 -5.46 0.45
C MET A 1 19.84 -5.24 1.12
N LYS A 2 19.26 -4.06 0.99
CA LYS A 2 17.90 -3.78 1.50
C LYS A 2 16.85 -4.08 0.44
N THR A 3 15.63 -4.36 0.88
CA THR A 3 14.48 -4.52 -0.02
C THR A 3 13.34 -3.60 0.42
N ILE A 4 12.75 -2.89 -0.53
CA ILE A 4 11.57 -2.05 -0.33
C ILE A 4 10.40 -2.72 -1.06
N TYR A 5 9.31 -2.94 -0.34
CA TYR A 5 8.04 -3.43 -0.87
C TYR A 5 7.06 -2.26 -0.91
N LEU A 6 6.67 -1.82 -2.10
CA LEU A 6 5.62 -0.83 -2.33
C LEU A 6 4.33 -1.56 -2.67
N ILE A 7 3.38 -1.61 -1.75
CA ILE A 7 2.14 -2.39 -1.86
C ILE A 7 0.97 -1.45 -2.10
N GLY A 8 0.50 -1.39 -3.34
CA GLY A 8 -0.67 -0.65 -3.78
C GLY A 8 -1.92 -1.51 -3.85
N GLY A 9 -3.05 -0.86 -4.05
CA GLY A 9 -4.34 -1.51 -4.23
C GLY A 9 -5.49 -0.63 -3.75
N THR A 10 -6.69 -0.89 -4.25
CA THR A 10 -7.88 -0.10 -3.89
C THR A 10 -8.21 -0.24 -2.40
N MET A 11 -8.99 0.69 -1.88
CA MET A 11 -9.45 0.62 -0.49
C MET A 11 -10.28 -0.65 -0.27
N GLY A 12 -10.06 -1.35 0.84
CA GLY A 12 -10.75 -2.62 1.14
C GLY A 12 -10.09 -3.88 0.56
N VAL A 13 -9.04 -3.77 -0.27
CA VAL A 13 -8.36 -4.96 -0.83
C VAL A 13 -7.53 -5.74 0.19
N GLY A 14 -7.16 -5.12 1.33
CA GLY A 14 -6.40 -5.78 2.41
C GLY A 14 -4.93 -5.38 2.51
N LYS A 15 -4.51 -4.24 1.95
CA LYS A 15 -3.11 -3.75 1.98
C LYS A 15 -2.46 -3.80 3.36
N THR A 16 -3.09 -3.17 4.35
CA THR A 16 -2.55 -3.09 5.71
C THR A 16 -2.42 -4.47 6.35
N THR A 17 -3.41 -5.35 6.16
CA THR A 17 -3.40 -6.72 6.70
C THR A 17 -2.26 -7.55 6.09
N VAL A 18 -2.11 -7.50 4.76
CA VAL A 18 -1.03 -8.20 4.05
C VAL A 18 0.33 -7.66 4.47
N SER A 19 0.49 -6.33 4.53
CA SER A 19 1.73 -5.68 4.92
C SER A 19 2.15 -5.99 6.36
N GLN A 20 1.20 -6.03 7.29
CA GLN A 20 1.45 -6.40 8.69
C GLN A 20 1.88 -7.87 8.81
N GLN A 21 1.28 -8.77 8.03
CA GLN A 21 1.70 -10.17 8.03
C GLN A 21 3.09 -10.34 7.36
N LEU A 22 3.31 -9.69 6.22
CA LEU A 22 4.63 -9.69 5.54
C LEU A 22 5.74 -9.19 6.48
N LYS A 23 5.47 -8.15 7.29
CA LYS A 23 6.41 -7.66 8.30
C LYS A 23 6.79 -8.73 9.32
N LYS A 24 5.87 -9.63 9.67
CA LYS A 24 6.15 -10.70 10.65
C LYS A 24 7.00 -11.83 10.05
N GLU A 25 6.86 -12.07 8.76
CA GLU A 25 7.60 -13.14 8.05
C GLU A 25 9.02 -12.70 7.65
N LEU A 26 9.23 -11.40 7.42
CA LEU A 26 10.52 -10.88 7.00
C LEU A 26 11.39 -10.46 8.19
N PRO A 27 12.66 -10.88 8.26
CA PRO A 27 13.56 -10.48 9.34
C PRO A 27 13.94 -8.99 9.22
N ASN A 28 14.18 -8.34 10.36
CA ASN A 28 14.64 -6.94 10.42
C ASN A 28 13.79 -6.02 9.52
N SER A 29 12.47 -6.10 9.68
CA SER A 29 11.48 -5.38 8.88
C SER A 29 10.89 -4.20 9.61
N VAL A 30 10.51 -3.17 8.86
CA VAL A 30 9.74 -2.01 9.31
C VAL A 30 8.57 -1.79 8.35
N PHE A 31 7.45 -1.33 8.89
CA PHE A 31 6.23 -1.10 8.13
C PHE A 31 5.74 0.34 8.30
N LEU A 32 5.32 0.95 7.20
CA LEU A 32 4.66 2.24 7.14
C LEU A 32 3.36 2.11 6.33
N ASP A 33 2.25 2.54 6.90
CA ASP A 33 1.01 2.79 6.17
C ASP A 33 0.97 4.28 5.79
N GLY A 34 0.76 4.58 4.51
CA GLY A 34 0.70 5.96 4.02
C GLY A 34 -0.40 6.78 4.67
N ASP A 35 -1.50 6.15 5.08
CA ASP A 35 -2.61 6.80 5.78
C ASP A 35 -2.18 7.34 7.15
N TRP A 36 -1.16 6.79 7.80
CA TRP A 36 -0.63 7.31 9.06
C TRP A 36 0.14 8.63 8.90
N CYS A 37 0.54 8.95 7.67
CA CYS A 37 1.25 10.19 7.37
C CYS A 37 0.29 11.38 7.14
N TRP A 38 -1.01 11.12 7.18
CA TRP A 38 -2.07 12.09 6.92
C TRP A 38 -3.36 11.70 7.65
N ASP A 39 -3.34 11.83 8.97
CA ASP A 39 -4.52 11.66 9.82
C ASP A 39 -4.99 13.06 10.28
N ALA A 40 -6.16 13.49 9.81
CA ALA A 40 -6.65 14.84 10.04
C ALA A 40 -8.18 14.88 10.17
N ASP A 41 -8.67 15.80 11.02
CA ASP A 41 -10.09 16.10 11.19
C ASP A 41 -10.32 17.63 11.15
N PRO A 42 -11.07 18.17 10.16
CA PRO A 42 -11.61 17.46 8.99
C PRO A 42 -10.52 17.03 8.00
N PHE A 43 -10.73 15.91 7.32
CA PHE A 43 -9.82 15.45 6.28
C PHE A 43 -9.96 16.32 5.03
N GLN A 44 -8.88 16.99 4.64
CA GLN A 44 -8.85 17.94 3.52
C GLN A 44 -7.86 17.49 2.45
N VAL A 45 -8.36 17.38 1.21
CA VAL A 45 -7.56 17.03 0.04
C VAL A 45 -7.35 18.28 -0.81
N THR A 46 -6.18 18.88 -0.70
CA THR A 46 -5.72 20.04 -1.48
C THR A 46 -4.36 19.73 -2.09
N GLU A 47 -3.89 20.54 -3.03
CA GLU A 47 -2.54 20.38 -3.58
C GLU A 47 -1.45 20.53 -2.48
N GLU A 48 -1.69 21.41 -1.52
CA GLU A 48 -0.80 21.59 -0.37
C GLU A 48 -0.73 20.33 0.52
N THR A 49 -1.89 19.74 0.88
CA THR A 49 -1.93 18.55 1.73
C THR A 49 -1.42 17.31 1.01
N LYS A 50 -1.64 17.19 -0.30
CA LYS A 50 -1.03 16.14 -1.14
C LYS A 50 0.50 16.25 -1.14
N ALA A 51 1.04 17.45 -1.36
CA ALA A 51 2.48 17.68 -1.31
C ALA A 51 3.06 17.44 0.10
N MET A 52 2.32 17.79 1.14
CA MET A 52 2.70 17.52 2.53
C MET A 52 2.81 16.02 2.80
N VAL A 53 1.76 15.23 2.47
CA VAL A 53 1.77 13.79 2.74
C VAL A 53 2.88 13.08 1.97
N MET A 54 3.14 13.48 0.72
CA MET A 54 4.23 12.93 -0.08
C MET A 54 5.59 13.18 0.59
N ARG A 55 5.85 14.40 1.08
CA ARG A 55 7.06 14.71 1.84
C ARG A 55 7.19 13.87 3.11
N ASN A 56 6.09 13.70 3.86
CA ASN A 56 6.09 12.91 5.09
C ASN A 56 6.43 11.44 4.80
N ILE A 57 5.79 10.84 3.79
CA ILE A 57 6.04 9.48 3.34
C ILE A 57 7.50 9.29 2.95
N CYS A 58 8.01 10.13 2.04
CA CYS A 58 9.37 10.03 1.54
C CYS A 58 10.42 10.26 2.65
N PHE A 59 10.16 11.18 3.58
CA PHE A 59 11.04 11.41 4.73
C PHE A 59 11.14 10.16 5.62
N LEU A 60 10.01 9.53 5.96
CA LEU A 60 10.00 8.34 6.80
C LEU A 60 10.64 7.15 6.09
N LEU A 61 10.34 6.93 4.81
CA LEU A 61 10.94 5.84 4.03
C LEU A 61 12.46 6.01 3.89
N ASN A 62 12.96 7.22 3.64
CA ASN A 62 14.41 7.51 3.62
C ASN A 62 15.05 7.29 5.00
N SER A 63 14.38 7.67 6.08
CA SER A 63 14.85 7.39 7.43
C SER A 63 15.02 5.89 7.69
N PHE A 64 14.10 5.06 7.21
CA PHE A 64 14.22 3.60 7.29
C PHE A 64 15.33 3.04 6.38
N LEU A 65 15.48 3.61 5.19
CA LEU A 65 16.56 3.23 4.26
C LEU A 65 17.93 3.50 4.84
N HIS A 66 18.11 4.60 5.56
CA HIS A 66 19.36 4.95 6.19
C HIS A 66 19.61 4.20 7.53
N CYS A 67 18.56 3.67 8.16
CA CYS A 67 18.69 2.93 9.41
C CYS A 67 19.28 1.54 9.19
N THR A 68 20.39 1.22 9.83
CA THR A 68 21.09 -0.07 9.67
C THR A 68 20.34 -1.24 10.30
N ALA A 69 19.40 -0.99 11.22
CA ALA A 69 18.60 -2.02 11.87
C ALA A 69 17.63 -2.74 10.92
N TYR A 70 17.20 -2.06 9.85
CA TYR A 70 16.20 -2.63 8.93
C TYR A 70 16.81 -3.09 7.63
N LYS A 71 16.40 -4.28 7.18
CA LYS A 71 16.73 -4.87 5.87
C LYS A 71 15.53 -4.85 4.93
N ASN A 72 14.31 -4.96 5.49
CA ASN A 72 13.07 -5.00 4.74
C ASN A 72 12.18 -3.82 5.13
N ILE A 73 11.87 -2.96 4.17
CA ILE A 73 11.00 -1.80 4.33
C ILE A 73 9.71 -2.09 3.59
N ILE A 74 8.59 -2.12 4.31
CA ILE A 74 7.28 -2.40 3.76
C ILE A 74 6.47 -1.11 3.83
N PHE A 75 5.97 -0.67 2.70
CA PHE A 75 5.11 0.50 2.59
C PHE A 75 3.83 0.12 1.86
N CYS A 76 2.69 0.51 2.40
CA CYS A 76 1.43 0.38 1.69
C CYS A 76 0.66 1.70 1.63
N TRP A 77 0.04 1.93 0.48
CA TRP A 77 -0.84 3.06 0.26
C TRP A 77 -1.73 2.84 -0.97
N VAL A 78 -2.63 3.79 -1.27
CA VAL A 78 -3.56 3.68 -2.40
C VAL A 78 -2.84 3.62 -3.74
N MET A 79 -1.87 4.45 -4.03
CA MET A 79 -1.00 4.46 -5.23
C MET A 79 -1.67 3.98 -6.53
N HIS A 80 -2.80 4.62 -6.92
CA HIS A 80 -3.63 4.21 -8.05
C HIS A 80 -3.21 4.83 -9.39
N GLU A 81 -2.17 5.65 -9.39
CA GLU A 81 -1.56 6.29 -10.56
C GLU A 81 -0.07 6.00 -10.60
N GLN A 82 0.46 5.77 -11.81
CA GLN A 82 1.90 5.51 -12.00
C GLN A 82 2.76 6.67 -11.50
N SER A 83 2.30 7.90 -11.70
CA SER A 83 2.98 9.13 -11.25
C SER A 83 3.24 9.14 -9.74
N ILE A 84 2.31 8.62 -8.93
CA ILE A 84 2.48 8.52 -7.46
C ILE A 84 3.61 7.55 -7.11
N ILE A 85 3.64 6.39 -7.78
CA ILE A 85 4.68 5.38 -7.57
C ILE A 85 6.04 5.93 -7.98
N ASP A 86 6.10 6.57 -9.14
CA ASP A 86 7.33 7.13 -9.69
C ASP A 86 7.86 8.29 -8.83
N GLU A 87 6.98 9.17 -8.35
CA GLU A 87 7.34 10.26 -7.45
C GLU A 87 7.94 9.73 -6.13
N ILE A 88 7.33 8.70 -5.54
CA ILE A 88 7.88 8.05 -4.34
C ILE A 88 9.28 7.51 -4.64
N ILE A 89 9.42 6.67 -5.67
CA ILE A 89 10.70 6.01 -5.99
C ILE A 89 11.80 7.03 -6.29
N ASN A 90 11.49 8.07 -7.07
CA ASN A 90 12.44 9.11 -7.43
C ASN A 90 12.88 9.99 -6.24
N SER A 91 12.06 10.01 -5.17
CA SER A 91 12.35 10.75 -3.94
C SER A 91 13.08 9.91 -2.88
N LEU A 92 13.33 8.63 -3.15
CA LEU A 92 14.01 7.73 -2.23
C LEU A 92 15.51 7.55 -2.56
N ASP A 93 16.33 7.59 -1.52
CA ASP A 93 17.75 7.25 -1.57
C ASP A 93 17.94 5.72 -1.59
N THR A 94 17.42 5.08 -2.66
CA THR A 94 17.41 3.62 -2.74
C THR A 94 18.81 3.01 -2.81
N GLY A 95 19.80 3.74 -3.38
CA GLY A 95 21.15 3.20 -3.56
C GLY A 95 21.13 1.89 -4.35
N ASN A 96 21.57 0.80 -3.69
CA ASN A 96 21.52 -0.57 -4.22
C ASN A 96 20.36 -1.39 -3.64
N ALA A 97 19.37 -0.78 -3.01
CA ALA A 97 18.20 -1.49 -2.50
C ALA A 97 17.35 -2.03 -3.65
N ARG A 98 16.82 -3.23 -3.47
CA ARG A 98 15.83 -3.81 -4.37
C ARG A 98 14.47 -3.17 -4.13
N VAL A 99 13.81 -2.69 -5.18
CA VAL A 99 12.46 -2.13 -5.12
C VAL A 99 11.48 -3.11 -5.75
N ILE A 100 10.49 -3.57 -4.98
CA ILE A 100 9.43 -4.47 -5.44
C ILE A 100 8.11 -3.71 -5.38
N LYS A 101 7.52 -3.46 -6.55
CA LYS A 101 6.25 -2.76 -6.73
C LYS A 101 5.14 -3.79 -6.89
N ILE A 102 4.11 -3.75 -6.03
CA ILE A 102 3.01 -4.72 -5.98
C ILE A 102 1.68 -4.00 -6.04
N SER A 103 0.76 -4.48 -6.87
CA SER A 103 -0.65 -4.14 -6.82
C SER A 103 -1.46 -5.34 -6.35
N LEU A 104 -2.09 -5.22 -5.18
CA LEU A 104 -3.06 -6.22 -4.73
C LEU A 104 -4.34 -6.08 -5.55
N MET A 105 -4.73 -7.16 -6.21
CA MET A 105 -5.87 -7.20 -7.12
C MET A 105 -7.08 -7.88 -6.46
N ILE A 106 -8.26 -7.39 -6.79
CA ILE A 106 -9.55 -7.95 -6.34
C ILE A 106 -10.60 -7.65 -7.41
N ASP A 107 -11.57 -8.54 -7.60
CA ASP A 107 -12.73 -8.26 -8.44
C ASP A 107 -13.79 -7.41 -7.72
N GLU A 108 -14.69 -6.81 -8.48
CA GLU A 108 -15.73 -5.93 -7.96
C GLU A 108 -16.66 -6.64 -6.96
N THR A 109 -17.07 -7.87 -7.24
CA THR A 109 -17.99 -8.63 -6.38
C THR A 109 -17.40 -8.86 -4.98
N ASN A 110 -16.15 -9.33 -4.93
CA ASN A 110 -15.46 -9.57 -3.67
C ASN A 110 -15.14 -8.25 -2.93
N LEU A 111 -14.79 -7.20 -3.66
CA LEU A 111 -14.55 -5.88 -3.05
C LEU A 111 -15.82 -5.31 -2.42
N ARG A 112 -16.94 -5.32 -3.14
CA ARG A 112 -18.24 -4.87 -2.61
C ARG A 112 -18.62 -5.64 -1.35
N LYS A 113 -18.42 -6.97 -1.34
CA LYS A 113 -18.69 -7.81 -0.17
C LYS A 113 -17.84 -7.41 1.04
N ARG A 114 -16.52 -7.21 0.86
CA ARG A 114 -15.61 -6.79 1.94
C ARG A 114 -15.97 -5.41 2.50
N LEU A 115 -16.20 -4.43 1.62
CA LEU A 115 -16.54 -3.07 2.03
C LEU A 115 -17.90 -3.00 2.71
N SER A 116 -18.91 -3.75 2.24
CA SER A 116 -20.23 -3.83 2.92
C SER A 116 -20.11 -4.41 4.32
N ALA A 117 -19.25 -5.40 4.54
CA ALA A 117 -18.98 -5.93 5.87
C ALA A 117 -18.29 -4.89 6.78
N ASP A 118 -17.35 -4.10 6.25
CA ASP A 118 -16.67 -3.02 6.99
C ASP A 118 -17.66 -1.91 7.38
N ILE A 119 -18.57 -1.53 6.47
CA ILE A 119 -19.64 -0.55 6.73
C ILE A 119 -20.58 -1.06 7.82
N ALA A 120 -21.02 -2.32 7.76
CA ALA A 120 -21.88 -2.92 8.76
C ALA A 120 -21.26 -2.94 10.15
N ARG A 121 -19.92 -2.95 10.24
CA ARG A 121 -19.14 -2.86 11.49
C ARG A 121 -18.85 -1.42 11.93
N GLY A 122 -19.29 -0.42 11.17
CA GLY A 122 -19.02 0.99 11.45
C GLY A 122 -17.58 1.43 11.18
N ILE A 123 -16.80 0.62 10.45
CA ILE A 123 -15.39 0.92 10.13
C ILE A 123 -15.28 1.95 8.99
N ARG A 124 -16.28 2.00 8.10
CA ARG A 124 -16.28 2.85 6.89
C ARG A 124 -17.64 3.47 6.64
N SER A 125 -17.66 4.59 5.91
CA SER A 125 -18.86 5.25 5.40
C SER A 125 -19.36 4.64 4.09
N ASN A 126 -20.62 4.83 3.74
CA ASN A 126 -21.26 4.24 2.56
C ASN A 126 -20.68 4.69 1.21
N ASP A 127 -20.07 5.88 1.15
CA ASP A 127 -19.52 6.47 -0.07
C ASP A 127 -18.24 5.79 -0.57
N VAL A 128 -17.65 4.92 0.26
CA VAL A 128 -16.37 4.27 -0.06
C VAL A 128 -16.49 3.23 -1.17
N ILE A 129 -17.64 2.57 -1.33
CA ILE A 129 -17.80 1.43 -2.25
C ILE A 129 -17.57 1.85 -3.70
N ASP A 130 -18.35 2.80 -4.20
CA ASP A 130 -18.30 3.17 -5.62
C ASP A 130 -16.95 3.80 -5.99
N ARG A 131 -16.37 4.61 -5.11
CA ARG A 131 -15.04 5.17 -5.29
C ARG A 131 -13.95 4.10 -5.36
N SER A 132 -14.05 3.07 -4.52
CA SER A 132 -13.07 1.98 -4.48
C SER A 132 -13.20 1.06 -5.68
N VAL A 133 -14.43 0.76 -6.12
CA VAL A 133 -14.73 -0.04 -7.31
C VAL A 133 -14.22 0.66 -8.57
N ALA A 134 -14.48 1.97 -8.72
CA ALA A 134 -14.01 2.75 -9.86
C ALA A 134 -12.50 2.70 -10.05
N ARG A 135 -11.74 2.49 -8.97
CA ARG A 135 -10.28 2.41 -9.01
C ARG A 135 -9.71 1.04 -9.37
N ILE A 136 -10.50 -0.04 -9.32
CA ILE A 136 -9.98 -1.41 -9.58
C ILE A 136 -9.19 -1.46 -10.89
N ASN A 137 -9.77 -0.94 -11.98
CA ASN A 137 -9.16 -1.00 -13.31
C ASN A 137 -7.88 -0.15 -13.44
N MET A 138 -7.70 0.86 -12.60
CA MET A 138 -6.49 1.70 -12.63
C MET A 138 -5.24 0.89 -12.28
N TYR A 139 -5.36 -0.10 -11.40
CA TYR A 139 -4.22 -0.94 -11.01
C TYR A 139 -3.77 -1.91 -12.09
N GLN A 140 -4.62 -2.25 -13.06
CA GLN A 140 -4.27 -3.17 -14.14
C GLN A 140 -3.14 -2.64 -15.03
N ILE A 141 -3.12 -1.33 -15.28
CA ILE A 141 -2.20 -0.68 -16.22
C ILE A 141 -0.88 -0.20 -15.56
N LEU A 142 -0.77 -0.26 -14.22
CA LEU A 142 0.44 0.16 -13.51
C LEU A 142 1.60 -0.79 -13.79
N ASP A 143 2.82 -0.25 -13.81
CA ASP A 143 4.06 -1.03 -13.85
C ASP A 143 4.36 -1.63 -12.46
N THR A 144 3.59 -2.66 -12.10
CA THR A 144 3.65 -3.37 -10.82
C THR A 144 3.39 -4.85 -11.02
N ILE A 145 3.87 -5.68 -10.12
CA ILE A 145 3.52 -7.10 -10.05
C ILE A 145 2.09 -7.21 -9.51
N LYS A 146 1.22 -7.92 -10.24
CA LYS A 146 -0.17 -8.12 -9.85
C LYS A 146 -0.29 -9.36 -8.96
N VAL A 147 -0.78 -9.17 -7.74
CA VAL A 147 -1.03 -10.25 -6.79
C VAL A 147 -2.53 -10.33 -6.53
N ASP A 148 -3.16 -11.40 -6.99
CA ASP A 148 -4.59 -11.63 -6.81
C ASP A 148 -4.90 -12.01 -5.35
N THR A 149 -5.94 -11.40 -4.78
CA THR A 149 -6.39 -11.67 -3.41
C THR A 149 -7.70 -12.44 -3.33
N VAL A 150 -8.30 -12.78 -4.48
CA VAL A 150 -9.58 -13.49 -4.54
C VAL A 150 -9.39 -14.94 -4.09
N ASN A 151 -10.25 -15.39 -3.19
CA ASN A 151 -10.20 -16.75 -2.62
C ASN A 151 -8.88 -17.14 -1.95
N LYS A 152 -8.05 -16.18 -1.58
CA LYS A 152 -6.81 -16.39 -0.83
C LYS A 152 -6.91 -15.81 0.59
N ASN A 153 -6.36 -16.53 1.54
CA ASN A 153 -6.13 -15.98 2.87
C ASN A 153 -4.83 -15.15 2.88
N VAL A 154 -4.60 -14.42 3.96
CA VAL A 154 -3.45 -13.52 4.08
C VAL A 154 -2.11 -14.25 3.98
N TYR A 155 -2.02 -15.47 4.49
CA TYR A 155 -0.77 -16.24 4.47
C TYR A 155 -0.42 -16.72 3.05
N GLU A 156 -1.42 -17.09 2.24
CA GLU A 156 -1.23 -17.46 0.84
C GLU A 156 -0.74 -16.27 0.01
N ILE A 157 -1.32 -15.08 0.23
CA ILE A 157 -0.89 -13.85 -0.43
C ILE A 157 0.55 -13.49 -0.05
N VAL A 158 0.87 -13.55 1.24
CA VAL A 158 2.24 -13.26 1.73
C VAL A 158 3.24 -14.28 1.21
N SER A 159 2.89 -15.58 1.18
CA SER A 159 3.75 -16.60 0.58
C SER A 159 4.09 -16.32 -0.88
N GLU A 160 3.12 -15.86 -1.68
CA GLU A 160 3.34 -15.44 -3.07
C GLU A 160 4.30 -14.23 -3.14
N ILE A 161 4.10 -13.23 -2.29
CA ILE A 161 4.97 -12.04 -2.24
C ILE A 161 6.41 -12.41 -1.87
N LEU A 162 6.60 -13.37 -0.97
CA LEU A 162 7.94 -13.83 -0.55
C LEU A 162 8.72 -14.54 -1.65
N THR A 163 8.07 -15.00 -2.72
CA THR A 163 8.72 -15.62 -3.88
C THR A 163 9.20 -14.62 -4.94
N LEU A 164 8.80 -13.35 -4.82
CA LEU A 164 9.19 -12.30 -5.75
C LEU A 164 10.61 -11.83 -5.46
#